data_56e0bb15c99a44362a1aad07e1d66122
#
_entry.id   56e0bb15c99a44362a1aad07e1d66122
#
_cell.length_a   1.000
_cell.length_b   1.000
_cell.length_c   1.000
_cell.angle_alpha   90.00
_cell.angle_beta   90.00
_cell.angle_gamma   90.00
#
_symmetry.space_group_name_H-M   'P 1'
#
loop_
_entity.id
_entity.type
_entity.pdbx_description
1 polymer ?
#
loop_
_entity_poly.entity_id
_entity_poly.type
_entity_poly.pdbx_seq_one_letter_code
_entity_poly.pdbx_strand_id
1 'polypeptide(L)'
;VLPIYQGSQRQRWLVGTGLFLYDHLAGKSILPPAQWLTAETLLQRDPQLKAEGLLGGYAFSDGQMDDRRLALWVADQARLAGAKLHEHSDVIAIDTHGHVHIADSSYLHDRVINVGGPWAVTLLKQSGIPSPYRLDTVRGSHLVLERECPQAYLLEVPEERRIFFVLPWQGKTLVGTTEVRQQAHEPIECSVAERDYLLAAYNHYTTAPLSAANINSTFAGMRPLLYSAADPRKATREYALDRQGQLINVFGGKWTTALALAHKVQQQLL
;
A
#
# COMPACT_ATOMS: atom_id res chain seq x y z
N VAL A 1 4.45 -8.65 -14.93
CA VAL A 1 4.09 -8.44 -16.34
C VAL A 1 2.96 -7.42 -16.44
N LEU A 2 3.02 -6.54 -17.45
CA LEU A 2 1.93 -5.61 -17.81
C LEU A 2 1.45 -6.02 -19.22
N PRO A 3 0.39 -6.84 -19.34
CA PRO A 3 -0.19 -7.19 -20.63
C PRO A 3 -0.86 -5.98 -21.28
N ILE A 4 -0.78 -5.90 -22.60
CA ILE A 4 -1.42 -4.86 -23.40
C ILE A 4 -2.42 -5.51 -24.34
N TYR A 5 -3.67 -5.11 -24.19
CA TYR A 5 -4.78 -5.55 -25.01
C TYR A 5 -5.19 -4.49 -26.04
N GLN A 6 -5.92 -4.89 -27.06
CA GLN A 6 -6.59 -3.94 -27.94
C GLN A 6 -7.54 -3.06 -27.11
N GLY A 7 -7.43 -1.74 -27.28
CA GLY A 7 -8.22 -0.79 -26.49
C GLY A 7 -7.67 -0.44 -25.10
N SER A 8 -6.53 -1.03 -24.69
CA SER A 8 -5.85 -0.61 -23.45
C SER A 8 -5.58 0.89 -23.45
N GLN A 9 -5.85 1.55 -22.33
CA GLN A 9 -5.62 2.99 -22.18
C GLN A 9 -4.13 3.34 -22.16
N ARG A 10 -3.27 2.39 -21.70
CA ARG A 10 -1.82 2.50 -21.73
C ARG A 10 -1.27 1.86 -23.00
N GLN A 11 -0.99 2.70 -23.97
CA GLN A 11 -0.44 2.24 -25.25
C GLN A 11 0.98 1.68 -25.10
N ARG A 12 1.32 0.70 -25.94
CA ARG A 12 2.63 0.02 -25.92
C ARG A 12 3.82 0.99 -25.90
N TRP A 13 3.82 2.02 -26.75
CA TRP A 13 4.93 2.96 -26.83
C TRP A 13 5.08 3.78 -25.54
N LEU A 14 3.98 4.17 -24.89
CA LEU A 14 3.97 4.95 -23.66
C LEU A 14 4.55 4.12 -22.51
N VAL A 15 4.10 2.87 -22.37
CA VAL A 15 4.61 1.93 -21.36
C VAL A 15 6.09 1.65 -21.59
N GLY A 16 6.48 1.37 -22.86
CA GLY A 16 7.88 1.11 -23.20
C GLY A 16 8.80 2.28 -22.87
N THR A 17 8.39 3.52 -23.19
CA THR A 17 9.16 4.72 -22.82
C THR A 17 9.27 4.89 -21.31
N GLY A 18 8.17 4.68 -20.58
CA GLY A 18 8.18 4.76 -19.11
C GLY A 18 9.11 3.72 -18.48
N LEU A 19 9.08 2.47 -18.93
CA LEU A 19 9.95 1.41 -18.42
C LEU A 19 11.41 1.63 -18.81
N PHE A 20 11.69 2.15 -20.00
CA PHE A 20 13.04 2.55 -20.39
C PHE A 20 13.62 3.60 -19.44
N LEU A 21 12.84 4.63 -19.11
CA LEU A 21 13.25 5.64 -18.12
C LEU A 21 13.41 5.03 -16.71
N TYR A 22 12.50 4.14 -16.32
CA TYR A 22 12.56 3.42 -15.05
C TYR A 22 13.88 2.65 -14.91
N ASP A 23 14.25 1.85 -15.90
CA ASP A 23 15.48 1.07 -15.90
C ASP A 23 16.73 1.98 -15.84
N HIS A 24 16.71 3.11 -16.54
CA HIS A 24 17.84 4.06 -16.53
C HIS A 24 17.98 4.81 -15.21
N LEU A 25 16.84 5.20 -14.58
CA LEU A 25 16.85 5.87 -13.29
C LEU A 25 17.22 4.92 -12.14
N ALA A 26 16.98 3.61 -12.29
CA ALA A 26 17.40 2.59 -11.34
C ALA A 26 18.93 2.44 -11.25
N GLY A 27 19.68 2.98 -12.22
CA GLY A 27 21.14 2.93 -12.25
C GLY A 27 21.68 1.51 -12.45
N LYS A 28 22.76 1.16 -11.75
CA LYS A 28 23.33 -0.20 -11.80
C LYS A 28 22.48 -1.16 -10.98
N SER A 29 21.45 -1.72 -11.59
CA SER A 29 20.60 -2.75 -10.99
C SER A 29 21.11 -4.15 -11.35
N ILE A 30 20.99 -5.09 -10.40
CA ILE A 30 21.21 -6.54 -10.63
C ILE A 30 19.94 -7.20 -11.20
N LEU A 31 18.82 -6.48 -11.26
CA LEU A 31 17.55 -6.99 -11.77
C LEU A 31 17.54 -6.92 -13.30
N PRO A 32 16.87 -7.88 -13.97
CA PRO A 32 16.73 -7.86 -15.42
C PRO A 32 16.02 -6.58 -15.90
N PRO A 33 16.45 -5.98 -17.02
CA PRO A 33 15.79 -4.83 -17.61
C PRO A 33 14.40 -5.22 -18.15
N ALA A 34 13.57 -4.21 -18.35
CA ALA A 34 12.25 -4.38 -18.94
C ALA A 34 12.35 -4.92 -20.37
N GLN A 35 11.51 -5.87 -20.71
CA GLN A 35 11.48 -6.50 -22.04
C GLN A 35 10.05 -6.68 -22.56
N TRP A 36 9.89 -6.56 -23.87
CA TRP A 36 8.64 -6.89 -24.54
C TRP A 36 8.49 -8.40 -24.72
N LEU A 37 7.36 -8.94 -24.34
CA LEU A 37 6.95 -10.35 -24.58
C LEU A 37 5.81 -10.37 -25.62
N THR A 38 5.88 -11.31 -26.56
CA THR A 38 4.79 -11.53 -27.52
C THR A 38 3.57 -12.14 -26.81
N ALA A 39 2.40 -12.01 -27.41
CA ALA A 39 1.18 -12.66 -26.92
C ALA A 39 1.36 -14.18 -26.76
N GLU A 40 2.01 -14.83 -27.74
CA GLU A 40 2.31 -16.26 -27.69
C GLU A 40 3.16 -16.61 -26.46
N THR A 41 4.23 -15.87 -26.20
CA THR A 41 5.10 -16.05 -25.02
C THR A 41 4.31 -15.91 -23.71
N LEU A 42 3.41 -14.94 -23.63
CA LEU A 42 2.57 -14.74 -22.44
C LEU A 42 1.60 -15.89 -22.23
N LEU A 43 0.96 -16.38 -23.28
CA LEU A 43 0.01 -17.50 -23.23
C LEU A 43 0.72 -18.84 -22.92
N GLN A 44 1.97 -19.00 -23.35
CA GLN A 44 2.79 -20.16 -22.94
C GLN A 44 3.12 -20.14 -21.45
N ARG A 45 3.37 -18.94 -20.87
CA ARG A 45 3.66 -18.76 -19.43
C ARG A 45 2.40 -18.88 -18.57
N ASP A 46 1.27 -18.42 -19.09
CA ASP A 46 -0.03 -18.49 -18.41
C ASP A 46 -1.15 -18.81 -19.42
N PRO A 47 -1.47 -20.08 -19.61
CA PRO A 47 -2.53 -20.51 -20.53
C PRO A 47 -3.94 -20.05 -20.12
N GLN A 48 -4.10 -19.59 -18.89
CA GLN A 48 -5.39 -19.07 -18.42
C GLN A 48 -5.59 -17.58 -18.77
N LEU A 49 -4.55 -16.89 -19.21
CA LEU A 49 -4.67 -15.52 -19.67
C LEU A 49 -5.54 -15.46 -20.93
N LYS A 50 -6.46 -14.50 -20.98
CA LYS A 50 -7.36 -14.34 -22.13
C LYS A 50 -6.57 -13.94 -23.36
N ALA A 51 -6.69 -14.71 -24.44
CA ALA A 51 -5.96 -14.49 -25.70
C ALA A 51 -6.60 -13.40 -26.57
N GLU A 52 -7.95 -13.23 -26.48
CA GLU A 52 -8.69 -12.28 -27.29
C GLU A 52 -8.21 -10.84 -27.07
N GLY A 53 -7.78 -10.20 -28.12
CA GLY A 53 -7.27 -8.83 -28.08
C GLY A 53 -5.88 -8.65 -27.46
N LEU A 54 -5.21 -9.72 -26.99
CA LEU A 54 -3.87 -9.64 -26.41
C LEU A 54 -2.83 -9.30 -27.49
N LEU A 55 -2.15 -8.18 -27.36
CA LEU A 55 -1.08 -7.73 -28.26
C LEU A 55 0.31 -8.22 -27.82
N GLY A 56 0.46 -8.52 -26.55
CA GLY A 56 1.72 -8.85 -25.87
C GLY A 56 1.79 -8.12 -24.53
N GLY A 57 2.99 -7.92 -24.00
CA GLY A 57 3.14 -7.21 -22.73
C GLY A 57 4.59 -6.91 -22.39
N TYR A 58 4.80 -6.06 -21.41
CA TYR A 58 6.12 -5.80 -20.85
C TYR A 58 6.33 -6.62 -19.58
N ALA A 59 7.42 -7.37 -19.52
CA ALA A 59 7.97 -7.90 -18.29
C ALA A 59 8.98 -6.90 -17.73
N PHE A 60 8.88 -6.58 -16.45
CA PHE A 60 9.81 -5.73 -15.71
C PHE A 60 9.94 -6.23 -14.27
N SER A 61 11.00 -5.83 -13.61
CA SER A 61 11.27 -6.24 -12.23
C SER A 61 10.74 -5.23 -11.24
N ASP A 62 10.10 -5.72 -10.18
CA ASP A 62 9.63 -4.91 -9.05
C ASP A 62 9.75 -5.73 -7.76
N GLY A 63 9.68 -5.05 -6.61
CA GLY A 63 9.74 -5.70 -5.30
C GLY A 63 8.36 -6.04 -4.77
N GLN A 64 8.20 -7.27 -4.29
CA GLN A 64 7.04 -7.69 -3.50
C GLN A 64 7.47 -7.97 -2.07
N MET A 65 6.71 -7.47 -1.10
CA MET A 65 6.96 -7.78 0.30
C MET A 65 5.70 -8.26 1.00
N ASP A 66 5.89 -9.02 2.06
CA ASP A 66 4.86 -9.34 3.04
C ASP A 66 4.92 -8.29 4.14
N ASP A 67 4.01 -7.32 4.09
CA ASP A 67 3.95 -6.16 4.98
C ASP A 67 3.89 -6.58 6.45
N ARG A 68 3.10 -7.61 6.75
CA ARG A 68 2.94 -8.12 8.11
C ARG A 68 4.24 -8.74 8.63
N ARG A 69 4.89 -9.60 7.84
CA ARG A 69 6.16 -10.23 8.23
C ARG A 69 7.26 -9.20 8.40
N LEU A 70 7.33 -8.20 7.53
CA LEU A 70 8.30 -7.12 7.66
C LEU A 70 8.03 -6.29 8.91
N ALA A 71 6.76 -5.97 9.25
CA ALA A 71 6.43 -5.25 10.47
C ALA A 71 6.83 -6.02 11.73
N LEU A 72 6.54 -7.32 11.78
CA LEU A 72 6.93 -8.18 12.90
C LEU A 72 8.46 -8.26 13.04
N TRP A 73 9.17 -8.40 11.92
CA TRP A 73 10.64 -8.41 11.93
C TRP A 73 11.21 -7.08 12.45
N VAL A 74 10.68 -5.94 12.03
CA VAL A 74 11.11 -4.62 12.54
C VAL A 74 10.84 -4.49 14.04
N ALA A 75 9.67 -4.97 14.52
CA ALA A 75 9.35 -4.99 15.95
C ALA A 75 10.33 -5.87 16.76
N ASP A 76 10.68 -7.04 16.23
CA ASP A 76 11.68 -7.91 16.86
C ASP A 76 13.07 -7.28 16.88
N GLN A 77 13.50 -6.60 15.80
CA GLN A 77 14.77 -5.86 15.80
C GLN A 77 14.76 -4.74 16.83
N ALA A 78 13.66 -4.01 16.98
CA ALA A 78 13.52 -2.98 18.02
C ALA A 78 13.64 -3.58 19.42
N ARG A 79 12.98 -4.72 19.68
CA ARG A 79 13.09 -5.44 20.97
C ARG A 79 14.51 -5.90 21.25
N LEU A 80 15.21 -6.45 20.26
CA LEU A 80 16.61 -6.86 20.39
C LEU A 80 17.54 -5.67 20.68
N ALA A 81 17.20 -4.50 20.16
CA ALA A 81 17.90 -3.23 20.44
C ALA A 81 17.53 -2.61 21.81
N GLY A 82 16.68 -3.27 22.62
CA GLY A 82 16.31 -2.85 23.96
C GLY A 82 15.00 -2.05 24.06
N ALA A 83 14.25 -1.89 22.98
CA ALA A 83 12.94 -1.24 23.03
C ALA A 83 11.92 -2.12 23.79
N LYS A 84 11.08 -1.47 24.60
CA LYS A 84 9.92 -2.11 25.23
C LYS A 84 8.71 -1.94 24.34
N LEU A 85 8.08 -3.05 23.97
CA LEU A 85 6.85 -3.06 23.19
C LEU A 85 5.66 -3.32 24.11
N HIS A 86 4.66 -2.45 24.07
CA HIS A 86 3.42 -2.55 24.82
C HIS A 86 2.28 -2.81 23.85
N GLU A 87 1.94 -4.07 23.64
CA GLU A 87 0.80 -4.48 22.84
C GLU A 87 -0.51 -4.35 23.66
N HIS A 88 -1.64 -4.17 22.98
CA HIS A 88 -2.97 -4.01 23.60
C HIS A 88 -3.03 -2.84 24.61
N SER A 89 -2.25 -1.79 24.34
CA SER A 89 -2.11 -0.62 25.22
C SER A 89 -2.48 0.63 24.44
N ASP A 90 -3.78 0.90 24.34
CA ASP A 90 -4.30 2.03 23.57
C ASP A 90 -3.90 3.35 24.21
N VAL A 91 -3.21 4.19 23.45
CA VAL A 91 -2.92 5.56 23.83
C VAL A 91 -4.17 6.40 23.62
N ILE A 92 -4.72 6.92 24.71
CA ILE A 92 -5.98 7.71 24.71
C ILE A 92 -5.75 9.22 24.61
N ALA A 93 -4.60 9.71 25.09
CA ALA A 93 -4.20 11.10 24.96
C ALA A 93 -2.68 11.26 25.02
N ILE A 94 -2.18 12.36 24.48
CA ILE A 94 -0.77 12.80 24.53
C ILE A 94 -0.75 14.31 24.77
N ASP A 95 0.39 14.84 25.20
CA ASP A 95 0.57 16.29 25.26
C ASP A 95 1.92 16.74 24.67
N THR A 96 2.12 18.04 24.61
CA THR A 96 3.35 18.68 24.10
C THR A 96 4.49 18.73 25.11
N HIS A 97 4.26 18.24 26.34
CA HIS A 97 5.22 18.19 27.44
C HIS A 97 5.80 16.78 27.67
N GLY A 98 5.41 15.80 26.85
CA GLY A 98 5.94 14.45 26.89
C GLY A 98 5.08 13.43 27.64
N HIS A 99 3.87 13.78 28.05
CA HIS A 99 2.97 12.81 28.67
C HIS A 99 2.24 11.95 27.65
N VAL A 100 2.14 10.68 27.95
CA VAL A 100 1.37 9.68 27.22
C VAL A 100 0.40 9.02 28.20
N HIS A 101 -0.90 9.06 27.87
CA HIS A 101 -1.96 8.50 28.71
C HIS A 101 -2.45 7.17 28.10
N ILE A 102 -2.42 6.12 28.91
CA ILE A 102 -2.90 4.76 28.56
C ILE A 102 -3.84 4.33 29.68
N ALA A 103 -5.13 4.17 29.37
CA ALA A 103 -6.19 3.92 30.36
C ALA A 103 -6.05 4.90 31.56
N ASP A 104 -5.92 4.40 32.78
CA ASP A 104 -5.82 5.22 34.01
C ASP A 104 -4.39 5.63 34.38
N SER A 105 -3.42 5.39 33.50
CA SER A 105 -2.00 5.63 33.75
C SER A 105 -1.45 6.76 32.84
N SER A 106 -0.53 7.54 33.39
CA SER A 106 0.21 8.57 32.65
C SER A 106 1.71 8.33 32.77
N TYR A 107 2.39 8.41 31.64
CA TYR A 107 3.85 8.22 31.57
C TYR A 107 4.49 9.49 30.99
N LEU A 108 5.59 9.93 31.60
CA LEU A 108 6.37 11.07 31.12
C LEU A 108 7.61 10.57 30.36
N HIS A 109 7.82 11.13 29.19
CA HIS A 109 8.95 10.84 28.31
C HIS A 109 9.64 12.14 27.86
N ASP A 110 10.94 12.08 27.58
CA ASP A 110 11.69 13.20 27.03
C ASP A 110 11.20 13.59 25.63
N ARG A 111 10.72 12.62 24.89
CA ARG A 111 10.14 12.80 23.55
C ARG A 111 9.01 11.81 23.33
N VAL A 112 7.97 12.27 22.66
CA VAL A 112 6.85 11.47 22.20
C VAL A 112 6.80 11.56 20.67
N ILE A 113 6.71 10.42 19.99
CA ILE A 113 6.60 10.38 18.53
C ILE A 113 5.27 9.74 18.17
N ASN A 114 4.34 10.54 17.67
CA ASN A 114 3.05 10.08 17.20
C ASN A 114 3.19 9.56 15.77
N VAL A 115 3.26 8.25 15.62
CA VAL A 115 3.28 7.52 14.33
C VAL A 115 1.97 6.74 14.12
N GLY A 116 0.86 7.24 14.66
CA GLY A 116 -0.45 6.58 14.67
C GLY A 116 -1.09 6.37 13.29
N GLY A 117 -0.38 6.64 12.18
CA GLY A 117 -0.86 6.38 10.82
C GLY A 117 -2.23 7.04 10.57
N PRO A 118 -3.28 6.27 10.19
CA PRO A 118 -4.61 6.81 9.94
C PRO A 118 -5.24 7.50 11.16
N TRP A 119 -4.82 7.13 12.38
CA TRP A 119 -5.36 7.64 13.65
C TRP A 119 -4.55 8.79 14.24
N ALA A 120 -3.41 9.19 13.62
CA ALA A 120 -2.54 10.23 14.17
C ALA A 120 -3.28 11.56 14.43
N VAL A 121 -4.11 12.01 13.47
CA VAL A 121 -4.92 13.24 13.61
C VAL A 121 -6.05 13.06 14.63
N THR A 122 -6.63 11.86 14.71
CA THR A 122 -7.68 11.54 15.69
C THR A 122 -7.13 11.64 17.11
N LEU A 123 -5.94 11.08 17.36
CA LEU A 123 -5.27 11.17 18.67
C LEU A 123 -4.97 12.61 19.05
N LEU A 124 -4.49 13.45 18.13
CA LEU A 124 -4.27 14.88 18.39
C LEU A 124 -5.59 15.59 18.76
N LYS A 125 -6.66 15.33 18.02
CA LYS A 125 -7.98 15.90 18.30
C LYS A 125 -8.49 15.50 19.68
N GLN A 126 -8.37 14.23 20.06
CA GLN A 126 -8.75 13.72 21.39
C GLN A 126 -7.91 14.37 22.51
N SER A 127 -6.66 14.69 22.22
CA SER A 127 -5.72 15.35 23.11
C SER A 127 -5.86 16.89 23.18
N GLY A 128 -6.78 17.47 22.43
CA GLY A 128 -6.94 18.93 22.35
C GLY A 128 -5.80 19.66 21.62
N ILE A 129 -4.98 18.93 20.85
CA ILE A 129 -3.83 19.48 20.12
C ILE A 129 -4.23 19.77 18.67
N PRO A 130 -4.04 21.01 18.17
CA PRO A 130 -4.34 21.32 16.79
C PRO A 130 -3.37 20.60 15.84
N SER A 131 -3.91 20.01 14.78
CA SER A 131 -3.10 19.42 13.71
C SER A 131 -2.96 20.41 12.55
N PRO A 132 -1.72 20.72 12.08
CA PRO A 132 -1.51 21.53 10.89
C PRO A 132 -1.82 20.80 9.59
N TYR A 133 -2.00 19.47 9.66
CA TYR A 133 -2.24 18.61 8.49
C TYR A 133 -3.58 17.90 8.58
N ARG A 134 -4.14 17.61 7.42
CA ARG A 134 -5.33 16.78 7.26
C ARG A 134 -4.94 15.48 6.54
N LEU A 135 -5.52 14.38 6.98
CA LEU A 135 -5.37 13.09 6.33
C LEU A 135 -6.66 12.72 5.58
N ASP A 136 -6.50 12.26 4.36
CA ASP A 136 -7.55 11.55 3.61
C ASP A 136 -7.33 10.05 3.83
N THR A 137 -8.26 9.39 4.49
CA THR A 137 -8.14 7.98 4.80
C THR A 137 -8.81 7.16 3.70
N VAL A 138 -8.02 6.31 3.04
CA VAL A 138 -8.44 5.51 1.90
C VAL A 138 -8.24 4.03 2.19
N ARG A 139 -9.34 3.28 2.25
CA ARG A 139 -9.31 1.83 2.36
C ARG A 139 -8.93 1.20 1.03
N GLY A 140 -8.08 0.17 1.10
CA GLY A 140 -7.74 -0.69 -0.02
C GLY A 140 -7.94 -2.14 0.35
N SER A 141 -8.81 -2.83 -0.37
CA SER A 141 -9.16 -4.22 -0.15
C SER A 141 -8.45 -5.16 -1.12
N HIS A 142 -8.24 -6.39 -0.67
CA HIS A 142 -7.59 -7.45 -1.43
C HIS A 142 -8.35 -8.76 -1.30
N LEU A 143 -8.26 -9.59 -2.34
CA LEU A 143 -8.77 -10.95 -2.35
C LEU A 143 -7.59 -11.92 -2.42
N VAL A 144 -7.67 -13.02 -1.70
CA VAL A 144 -6.82 -14.18 -1.87
C VAL A 144 -7.66 -15.28 -2.53
N LEU A 145 -7.35 -15.60 -3.77
CA LEU A 145 -8.09 -16.59 -4.56
C LEU A 145 -7.46 -17.96 -4.44
N GLU A 146 -8.30 -18.99 -4.36
CA GLU A 146 -7.88 -20.39 -4.30
C GLU A 146 -7.43 -20.89 -5.70
N ARG A 147 -6.42 -20.23 -6.22
CA ARG A 147 -5.80 -20.52 -7.52
C ARG A 147 -4.34 -20.11 -7.47
N GLU A 148 -3.46 -20.90 -8.03
CA GLU A 148 -2.05 -20.54 -8.19
C GLU A 148 -1.89 -19.44 -9.26
N CYS A 149 -0.99 -18.52 -9.00
CA CYS A 149 -0.63 -17.44 -9.92
C CYS A 149 0.76 -17.71 -10.48
N PRO A 150 0.92 -17.98 -11.79
CA PRO A 150 2.21 -18.37 -12.35
C PRO A 150 3.22 -17.20 -12.41
N GLN A 151 2.74 -15.97 -12.48
CA GLN A 151 3.57 -14.76 -12.47
C GLN A 151 2.77 -13.53 -12.02
N ALA A 152 3.48 -12.49 -11.56
CA ALA A 152 2.84 -11.25 -11.16
C ALA A 152 2.34 -10.45 -12.37
N TYR A 153 1.13 -9.88 -12.25
CA TYR A 153 0.55 -9.00 -13.25
C TYR A 153 0.19 -7.63 -12.68
N LEU A 154 0.38 -6.62 -13.49
CA LEU A 154 -0.17 -5.28 -13.35
C LEU A 154 -1.23 -5.12 -14.43
N LEU A 155 -2.51 -5.07 -14.05
CA LEU A 155 -3.65 -5.05 -14.95
C LEU A 155 -4.42 -3.74 -14.86
N GLU A 156 -5.05 -3.34 -15.96
CA GLU A 156 -5.99 -2.21 -15.96
C GLU A 156 -7.36 -2.67 -15.50
N VAL A 157 -8.04 -1.87 -14.70
CA VAL A 157 -9.47 -2.11 -14.46
C VAL A 157 -10.22 -1.78 -15.73
N PRO A 158 -11.09 -2.68 -16.25
CA PRO A 158 -11.85 -2.42 -17.47
C PRO A 158 -12.60 -1.09 -17.38
N GLU A 159 -12.51 -0.29 -18.45
CA GLU A 159 -13.18 1.02 -18.60
C GLU A 159 -12.71 2.12 -17.61
N GLU A 160 -11.76 1.82 -16.73
CA GLU A 160 -11.17 2.77 -15.77
C GLU A 160 -9.68 3.02 -16.05
N ARG A 161 -9.17 4.18 -15.60
CA ARG A 161 -7.72 4.46 -15.65
C ARG A 161 -6.93 3.84 -14.51
N ARG A 162 -7.58 3.07 -13.65
CA ARG A 162 -6.97 2.41 -12.50
C ARG A 162 -6.24 1.16 -12.91
N ILE A 163 -5.24 0.84 -12.12
CA ILE A 163 -4.53 -0.43 -12.18
C ILE A 163 -4.80 -1.23 -10.90
N PHE A 164 -4.72 -2.54 -11.01
CA PHE A 164 -4.69 -3.45 -9.89
C PHE A 164 -3.62 -4.51 -10.10
N PHE A 165 -3.21 -5.14 -9.03
CA PHE A 165 -2.20 -6.18 -9.06
C PHE A 165 -2.84 -7.55 -8.96
N VAL A 166 -2.26 -8.53 -9.65
CA VAL A 166 -2.49 -9.96 -9.49
C VAL A 166 -1.15 -10.58 -9.21
N LEU A 167 -0.96 -11.06 -7.99
CA LEU A 167 0.36 -11.46 -7.49
C LEU A 167 0.36 -12.91 -6.99
N PRO A 168 1.46 -13.66 -7.19
CA PRO A 168 1.68 -14.91 -6.48
C PRO A 168 1.71 -14.67 -4.97
N TRP A 169 0.97 -15.44 -4.20
CA TRP A 169 0.87 -15.27 -2.75
C TRP A 169 0.70 -16.61 -2.05
N GLN A 170 1.76 -17.15 -1.47
CA GLN A 170 1.73 -18.38 -0.66
C GLN A 170 1.02 -19.57 -1.36
N GLY A 171 1.33 -19.81 -2.64
CA GLY A 171 0.68 -20.84 -3.46
C GLY A 171 -0.71 -20.49 -3.98
N LYS A 172 -1.17 -19.24 -3.76
CA LYS A 172 -2.47 -18.69 -4.18
C LYS A 172 -2.29 -17.43 -5.03
N THR A 173 -3.39 -16.79 -5.37
CA THR A 173 -3.40 -15.51 -6.10
C THR A 173 -3.91 -14.40 -5.20
N LEU A 174 -3.11 -13.35 -5.01
CA LEU A 174 -3.52 -12.11 -4.38
C LEU A 174 -3.97 -11.12 -5.46
N VAL A 175 -5.20 -10.58 -5.31
CA VAL A 175 -5.78 -9.59 -6.22
C VAL A 175 -6.10 -8.32 -5.44
N GLY A 176 -5.65 -7.18 -5.91
CA GLY A 176 -5.93 -5.88 -5.29
C GLY A 176 -5.17 -4.73 -5.95
N THR A 177 -5.55 -3.57 -5.66
CA THR A 177 -6.33 -3.11 -4.51
C THR A 177 -7.49 -2.21 -4.96
N THR A 178 -8.47 -2.04 -4.09
CA THR A 178 -9.51 -1.00 -4.23
C THR A 178 -9.05 0.35 -3.67
N GLU A 179 -9.86 1.38 -3.85
CA GLU A 179 -9.67 2.72 -3.26
C GLU A 179 -11.01 3.29 -2.83
N VAL A 180 -11.34 3.12 -1.55
CA VAL A 180 -12.58 3.60 -0.96
C VAL A 180 -12.25 4.59 0.15
N ARG A 181 -12.72 5.84 0.01
CA ARG A 181 -12.61 6.84 1.08
C ARG A 181 -13.53 6.46 2.21
N GLN A 182 -13.01 6.50 3.44
CA GLN A 182 -13.79 6.26 4.65
C GLN A 182 -13.17 6.98 5.84
N GLN A 183 -13.94 7.09 6.94
CA GLN A 183 -13.44 7.66 8.19
C GLN A 183 -12.57 6.64 8.94
N ALA A 184 -11.59 7.14 9.72
CA ALA A 184 -10.66 6.26 10.46
C ALA A 184 -11.33 5.39 11.55
N HIS A 185 -12.56 5.74 11.97
CA HIS A 185 -13.33 4.98 12.96
C HIS A 185 -14.23 3.89 12.36
N GLU A 186 -14.41 3.88 11.03
CA GLU A 186 -15.21 2.85 10.35
C GLU A 186 -14.43 1.53 10.25
N PRO A 187 -15.13 0.37 10.21
CA PRO A 187 -14.48 -0.94 10.09
C PRO A 187 -13.56 -1.04 8.86
N ILE A 188 -12.35 -1.56 9.08
CA ILE A 188 -11.36 -1.76 8.01
C ILE A 188 -11.49 -3.20 7.51
N GLU A 189 -12.45 -3.43 6.63
CA GLU A 189 -12.74 -4.74 6.07
C GLU A 189 -13.13 -4.63 4.59
N CYS A 190 -12.94 -5.71 3.84
CA CYS A 190 -13.33 -5.80 2.44
C CYS A 190 -14.87 -5.91 2.35
N SER A 191 -15.51 -4.89 1.80
CA SER A 191 -16.94 -4.93 1.56
C SER A 191 -17.30 -5.90 0.41
N VAL A 192 -18.59 -6.32 0.39
CA VAL A 192 -19.14 -7.16 -0.68
C VAL A 192 -18.93 -6.49 -2.06
N ALA A 193 -19.17 -5.18 -2.14
CA ALA A 193 -18.99 -4.42 -3.38
C ALA A 193 -17.54 -4.41 -3.86
N GLU A 194 -16.57 -4.24 -2.96
CA GLU A 194 -15.13 -4.29 -3.31
C GLU A 194 -14.70 -5.69 -3.71
N ARG A 195 -15.20 -6.71 -3.03
CA ARG A 195 -14.99 -8.11 -3.38
C ARG A 195 -15.44 -8.39 -4.81
N ASP A 196 -16.67 -8.04 -5.13
CA ASP A 196 -17.28 -8.33 -6.44
C ASP A 196 -16.61 -7.51 -7.54
N TYR A 197 -16.22 -6.28 -7.26
CA TYR A 197 -15.45 -5.42 -8.16
C TYR A 197 -14.10 -6.03 -8.52
N LEU A 198 -13.30 -6.46 -7.54
CA LEU A 198 -11.99 -7.07 -7.79
C LEU A 198 -12.11 -8.41 -8.51
N LEU A 199 -13.12 -9.20 -8.16
CA LEU A 199 -13.37 -10.47 -8.80
C LEU A 199 -13.78 -10.30 -10.27
N ALA A 200 -14.62 -9.32 -10.56
CA ALA A 200 -15.01 -8.97 -11.94
C ALA A 200 -13.81 -8.46 -12.75
N ALA A 201 -12.98 -7.58 -12.17
CA ALA A 201 -11.76 -7.08 -12.82
C ALA A 201 -10.77 -8.23 -13.13
N TYR A 202 -10.57 -9.16 -12.20
CA TYR A 202 -9.74 -10.35 -12.43
C TYR A 202 -10.31 -11.24 -13.53
N ASN A 203 -11.60 -11.54 -13.48
CA ASN A 203 -12.30 -12.41 -14.42
C ASN A 203 -12.31 -11.86 -15.86
N HIS A 204 -12.16 -10.56 -16.03
CA HIS A 204 -12.03 -9.96 -17.36
C HIS A 204 -10.82 -10.50 -18.14
N TYR A 205 -9.74 -10.86 -17.46
CA TYR A 205 -8.45 -11.23 -18.04
C TYR A 205 -8.20 -12.75 -18.08
N THR A 206 -9.09 -13.57 -17.54
CA THR A 206 -8.92 -15.04 -17.50
C THR A 206 -9.94 -15.78 -18.36
N THR A 207 -9.51 -16.90 -18.98
CA THR A 207 -10.39 -17.84 -19.71
C THR A 207 -11.19 -18.74 -18.75
N ALA A 208 -10.79 -18.81 -17.47
CA ALA A 208 -11.42 -19.63 -16.44
C ALA A 208 -11.89 -18.74 -15.28
N PRO A 209 -13.04 -18.05 -15.41
CA PRO A 209 -13.54 -17.13 -14.40
C PRO A 209 -13.82 -17.84 -13.08
N LEU A 210 -13.59 -17.14 -11.98
CA LEU A 210 -13.84 -17.57 -10.62
C LEU A 210 -15.11 -16.93 -10.06
N SER A 211 -15.71 -17.60 -9.08
CA SER A 211 -16.84 -17.12 -8.30
C SER A 211 -16.41 -16.72 -6.88
N ALA A 212 -17.31 -16.19 -6.10
CA ALA A 212 -17.08 -15.88 -4.69
C ALA A 212 -16.69 -17.13 -3.86
N ALA A 213 -17.12 -18.32 -4.28
CA ALA A 213 -16.76 -19.58 -3.63
C ALA A 213 -15.26 -19.94 -3.77
N ASN A 214 -14.57 -19.31 -4.71
CA ASN A 214 -13.14 -19.52 -4.94
C ASN A 214 -12.28 -18.52 -4.16
N ILE A 215 -12.88 -17.65 -3.34
CA ILE A 215 -12.15 -16.70 -2.49
C ILE A 215 -11.78 -17.41 -1.19
N ASN A 216 -10.50 -17.56 -0.95
CA ASN A 216 -9.97 -18.15 0.28
C ASN A 216 -10.12 -17.20 1.47
N SER A 217 -9.75 -15.93 1.28
CA SER A 217 -9.85 -14.89 2.28
C SER A 217 -9.84 -13.50 1.65
N THR A 218 -10.24 -12.52 2.44
CA THR A 218 -10.15 -11.09 2.10
C THR A 218 -9.47 -10.34 3.22
N PHE A 219 -8.82 -9.24 2.90
CA PHE A 219 -8.33 -8.29 3.89
C PHE A 219 -8.34 -6.87 3.32
N ALA A 220 -8.32 -5.90 4.23
CA ALA A 220 -8.24 -4.50 3.87
C ALA A 220 -7.23 -3.77 4.75
N GLY A 221 -6.68 -2.69 4.22
CA GLY A 221 -5.81 -1.78 4.96
C GLY A 221 -6.22 -0.34 4.70
N MET A 222 -5.91 0.56 5.64
CA MET A 222 -6.22 1.98 5.51
C MET A 222 -4.94 2.77 5.25
N ARG A 223 -4.97 3.60 4.20
CA ARG A 223 -3.87 4.49 3.82
C ARG A 223 -4.16 5.89 4.32
N PRO A 224 -3.27 6.48 5.15
CA PRO A 224 -3.33 7.89 5.50
C PRO A 224 -2.68 8.72 4.40
N LEU A 225 -3.46 9.28 3.50
CA LEU A 225 -2.95 10.16 2.46
C LEU A 225 -2.90 11.60 2.99
N LEU A 226 -1.77 12.28 2.79
CA LEU A 226 -1.61 13.65 3.21
C LEU A 226 -2.30 14.59 2.22
N TYR A 227 -3.17 15.47 2.71
CA TYR A 227 -3.73 16.55 1.89
C TYR A 227 -2.63 17.55 1.53
N SER A 228 -2.49 17.86 0.24
CA SER A 228 -1.62 18.94 -0.20
C SER A 228 -2.28 20.28 0.06
N ALA A 229 -1.59 21.18 0.77
CA ALA A 229 -2.05 22.56 0.94
C ALA A 229 -2.12 23.31 -0.40
N ALA A 230 -1.31 22.92 -1.40
CA ALA A 230 -1.26 23.53 -2.73
C ALA A 230 -2.39 23.04 -3.65
N ASP A 231 -2.90 21.83 -3.47
CA ASP A 231 -4.04 21.32 -4.22
C ASP A 231 -4.88 20.38 -3.34
N PRO A 232 -5.95 20.89 -2.72
CA PRO A 232 -6.83 20.11 -1.84
C PRO A 232 -7.51 18.92 -2.55
N ARG A 233 -7.42 18.84 -3.89
CA ARG A 233 -7.97 17.73 -4.68
C ARG A 233 -6.97 16.58 -4.88
N LYS A 234 -5.69 16.83 -4.55
CA LYS A 234 -4.61 15.85 -4.69
C LYS A 234 -4.07 15.44 -3.33
N ALA A 235 -4.61 14.35 -2.80
CA ALA A 235 -3.98 13.67 -1.67
C ALA A 235 -2.69 13.00 -2.15
N THR A 236 -1.61 13.15 -1.40
CA THR A 236 -0.29 12.59 -1.73
C THR A 236 0.12 11.49 -0.77
N ARG A 237 0.94 10.55 -1.24
CA ARG A 237 1.62 9.55 -0.41
C ARG A 237 2.94 10.06 0.21
N GLU A 238 3.18 11.35 0.14
CA GLU A 238 4.30 11.99 0.84
C GLU A 238 4.05 11.97 2.36
N TYR A 239 5.05 12.37 3.12
CA TYR A 239 4.95 12.50 4.57
C TYR A 239 5.15 13.96 4.99
N ALA A 240 4.67 14.28 6.18
CA ALA A 240 4.98 15.54 6.85
C ALA A 240 5.37 15.26 8.31
N LEU A 241 6.28 16.07 8.82
CA LEU A 241 6.69 16.09 10.20
C LEU A 241 6.23 17.42 10.83
N ASP A 242 5.72 17.35 12.05
CA ASP A 242 5.32 18.51 12.85
C ASP A 242 5.82 18.33 14.27
N ARG A 243 6.49 19.34 14.81
CA ARG A 243 7.03 19.31 16.16
C ARG A 243 6.36 20.37 17.02
N GLN A 244 5.79 19.95 18.13
CA GLN A 244 5.18 20.81 19.14
C GLN A 244 5.74 20.45 20.52
N GLY A 245 6.73 21.21 20.99
CA GLY A 245 7.43 20.92 22.24
C GLY A 245 8.17 19.58 22.23
N GLN A 246 7.76 18.66 23.10
CA GLN A 246 8.31 17.30 23.20
C GLN A 246 7.65 16.32 22.21
N LEU A 247 6.56 16.72 21.58
CA LEU A 247 5.80 15.90 20.65
C LEU A 247 6.29 16.08 19.21
N ILE A 248 6.53 14.98 18.52
CA ILE A 248 6.80 14.93 17.08
C ILE A 248 5.69 14.08 16.41
N ASN A 249 4.98 14.70 15.49
CA ASN A 249 3.94 14.02 14.71
C ASN A 249 4.47 13.63 13.35
N VAL A 250 4.11 12.43 12.90
CA VAL A 250 4.44 11.89 11.59
C VAL A 250 3.13 11.60 10.85
N PHE A 251 2.89 12.28 9.74
CA PHE A 251 1.69 12.14 8.93
C PHE A 251 2.02 11.54 7.57
N GLY A 252 1.23 10.57 7.09
CA GLY A 252 1.42 9.92 5.80
C GLY A 252 2.63 9.00 5.76
N GLY A 253 3.29 8.95 4.60
CA GLY A 253 4.45 8.09 4.35
C GLY A 253 4.11 6.77 3.67
N LYS A 254 5.15 6.06 3.26
CA LYS A 254 5.07 4.75 2.58
C LYS A 254 5.87 3.73 3.35
N TRP A 255 5.39 2.50 3.41
CA TRP A 255 6.10 1.39 4.02
C TRP A 255 7.48 1.15 3.37
N THR A 256 7.58 1.28 2.04
CA THR A 256 8.82 1.14 1.28
C THR A 256 9.88 2.20 1.62
N THR A 257 9.51 3.33 2.20
CA THR A 257 10.41 4.42 2.59
C THR A 257 10.48 4.63 4.11
N ALA A 258 9.93 3.69 4.89
CA ALA A 258 9.83 3.81 6.35
C ALA A 258 11.19 4.01 7.03
N LEU A 259 12.24 3.31 6.61
CA LEU A 259 13.58 3.46 7.17
C LEU A 259 14.16 4.87 6.93
N ALA A 260 14.00 5.40 5.72
CA ALA A 260 14.46 6.75 5.39
C ALA A 260 13.67 7.81 6.20
N LEU A 261 12.36 7.60 6.40
CA LEU A 261 11.54 8.45 7.25
C LEU A 261 11.95 8.37 8.71
N ALA A 262 12.25 7.16 9.22
CA ALA A 262 12.74 6.97 10.59
C ALA A 262 14.04 7.73 10.85
N HIS A 263 15.00 7.72 9.93
CA HIS A 263 16.22 8.53 10.02
C HIS A 263 15.94 10.05 10.09
N LYS A 264 14.94 10.52 9.34
CA LYS A 264 14.55 11.94 9.40
C LYS A 264 13.87 12.31 10.72
N VAL A 265 13.06 11.40 11.28
CA VAL A 265 12.50 11.58 12.63
C VAL A 265 13.60 11.58 13.67
N GLN A 266 14.59 10.68 13.57
CA GLN A 266 15.74 10.64 14.48
C GLN A 266 16.51 11.96 14.50
N GLN A 267 16.70 12.61 13.34
CA GLN A 267 17.34 13.93 13.25
C GLN A 267 16.57 15.04 13.97
N GLN A 268 15.26 14.86 14.21
CA GLN A 268 14.44 15.78 15.01
C GLN A 268 14.57 15.55 16.52
N LEU A 269 15.18 14.47 16.95
CA LEU A 269 15.40 14.15 18.37
C LEU A 269 16.66 14.83 18.94
N LEU A 270 17.58 15.19 18.06
CA LEU A 270 18.80 15.93 18.38
C LEU A 270 18.51 17.43 18.46
#